data_d80cad34e67421d330428e4b9c62d385
#
_entry.id   d80cad34e67421d330428e4b9c62d385
#
_cell.length_a   1.000
_cell.length_b   1.000
_cell.length_c   1.000
_cell.angle_alpha   90.00
_cell.angle_beta   90.00
_cell.angle_gamma   90.00
#
_symmetry.space_group_name_H-M   'P 1'
#
loop_
_entity.id
_entity.type
_entity.pdbx_description
1 polymer ?
#
loop_
_entity_poly.entity_id
_entity_poly.type
_entity_poly.pdbx_seq_one_letter_code
_entity_poly.pdbx_strand_id
1 'polypeptide(L)'
;MKITIQEQDQTIEVKLEGRVAGPWVPELRRVWAEKAPQLATKTLSIDIQHVTYADAGGKQALREIYAQTRARLIANSPWAEYLAEEIMQIHERA
;
A
#
# COMPACT_ATOMS: atom_id res chain seq x y z
N MET A 1 -12.85 -0.91 4.57
CA MET A 1 -11.66 -1.36 3.85
C MET A 1 -11.44 -2.85 4.07
N LYS A 2 -11.02 -3.53 3.05
CA LYS A 2 -10.68 -4.95 3.16
C LYS A 2 -9.21 -5.12 2.79
N ILE A 3 -8.48 -5.86 3.61
CA ILE A 3 -7.06 -6.15 3.37
C ILE A 3 -6.93 -7.66 3.19
N THR A 4 -6.37 -8.08 2.06
CA THR A 4 -6.09 -9.49 1.79
C THR A 4 -4.59 -9.65 1.60
N ILE A 5 -4.00 -10.61 2.30
CA ILE A 5 -2.56 -10.83 2.23
C ILE A 5 -2.32 -12.24 1.72
N GLN A 6 -1.52 -12.35 0.67
CA GLN A 6 -1.08 -13.64 0.14
C GLN A 6 0.43 -13.72 0.25
N GLU A 7 0.91 -14.73 0.93
CA GLU A 7 2.34 -14.95 1.11
C GLU A 7 2.77 -16.14 0.26
N GLN A 8 3.87 -15.94 -0.46
CA GLN A 8 4.53 -16.99 -1.22
C GLN A 8 5.99 -17.06 -0.78
N ASP A 9 6.78 -17.94 -1.40
CA ASP A 9 8.14 -18.18 -0.94
C ASP A 9 8.99 -16.92 -0.91
N GLN A 10 8.87 -16.08 -1.94
CA GLN A 10 9.73 -14.90 -2.07
C GLN A 10 8.95 -13.60 -2.20
N THR A 11 7.62 -13.67 -2.17
CA THR A 11 6.79 -12.48 -2.36
C THR A 11 5.65 -12.42 -1.36
N ILE A 12 5.23 -11.20 -1.03
CA ILE A 12 4.02 -10.95 -0.29
C ILE A 12 3.19 -9.99 -1.12
N GLU A 13 1.94 -10.35 -1.38
CA GLU A 13 1.02 -9.45 -2.05
C GLU A 13 -0.04 -9.00 -1.06
N VAL A 14 -0.23 -7.68 -0.95
CA VAL A 14 -1.26 -7.07 -0.12
C VAL A 14 -2.28 -6.43 -1.05
N LYS A 15 -3.51 -6.88 -0.97
CA LYS A 15 -4.60 -6.33 -1.77
C LYS A 15 -5.47 -5.46 -0.87
N LEU A 16 -5.68 -4.21 -1.26
CA LEU A 16 -6.52 -3.27 -0.53
C LEU A 16 -7.78 -3.00 -1.34
N GLU A 17 -8.94 -3.04 -0.67
CA GLU A 17 -10.23 -2.81 -1.31
C GLU A 17 -11.04 -1.82 -0.50
N GLY A 18 -11.71 -0.90 -1.17
CA GLY A 18 -12.60 0.07 -0.54
C GLY A 18 -11.90 1.36 -0.18
N ARG A 19 -12.26 1.94 0.94
CA ARG A 19 -11.80 3.28 1.35
C ARG A 19 -10.61 3.17 2.30
N VAL A 20 -9.48 3.75 1.91
CA VAL A 20 -8.30 3.83 2.76
C VAL A 20 -8.33 5.20 3.43
N ALA A 21 -9.16 5.32 4.46
CA ALA A 21 -9.48 6.61 5.07
C ALA A 21 -9.95 6.43 6.50
N GLY A 22 -9.89 7.51 7.28
CA GLY A 22 -10.43 7.56 8.63
C GLY A 22 -9.88 6.50 9.54
N PRO A 23 -10.75 5.76 10.27
CA PRO A 23 -10.28 4.76 11.24
C PRO A 23 -9.61 3.56 10.60
N TRP A 24 -9.71 3.38 9.29
CA TRP A 24 -9.03 2.28 8.61
C TRP A 24 -7.53 2.53 8.46
N VAL A 25 -7.08 3.78 8.56
CA VAL A 25 -5.66 4.10 8.41
C VAL A 25 -4.82 3.51 9.55
N PRO A 26 -5.20 3.65 10.83
CA PRO A 26 -4.50 2.96 11.91
C PRO A 26 -4.50 1.45 11.74
N GLU A 27 -5.60 0.88 11.23
CA GLU A 27 -5.68 -0.55 10.97
C GLU A 27 -4.67 -0.99 9.92
N LEU A 28 -4.55 -0.22 8.84
CA LEU A 28 -3.54 -0.51 7.82
C LEU A 28 -2.14 -0.47 8.41
N ARG A 29 -1.85 0.54 9.25
CA ARG A 29 -0.53 0.66 9.87
C ARG A 29 -0.25 -0.51 10.80
N ARG A 30 -1.27 -1.00 11.53
CA ARG A 30 -1.11 -2.15 12.41
C ARG A 30 -0.77 -3.41 11.63
N VAL A 31 -1.52 -3.68 10.57
CA VAL A 31 -1.27 -4.86 9.72
C VAL A 31 0.13 -4.77 9.13
N TRP A 32 0.51 -3.59 8.65
CA TRP A 32 1.84 -3.37 8.10
C TRP A 32 2.93 -3.68 9.12
N ALA A 33 2.77 -3.18 10.35
CA ALA A 33 3.77 -3.39 11.40
C ALA A 33 3.95 -4.86 11.72
N GLU A 34 2.86 -5.64 11.67
CA GLU A 34 2.93 -7.08 11.91
C GLU A 34 3.68 -7.82 10.81
N LYS A 35 3.60 -7.34 9.58
CA LYS A 35 4.22 -8.02 8.45
C LYS A 35 5.63 -7.53 8.13
N ALA A 36 6.01 -6.38 8.66
CA ALA A 36 7.29 -5.76 8.33
C ALA A 36 8.50 -6.68 8.52
N PRO A 37 8.60 -7.48 9.60
CA PRO A 37 9.76 -8.36 9.78
C PRO A 37 9.93 -9.37 8.64
N GLN A 38 8.83 -9.81 8.03
CA GLN A 38 8.89 -10.79 6.95
C GLN A 38 9.38 -10.18 5.65
N LEU A 39 9.29 -8.86 5.52
CA LEU A 39 9.64 -8.17 4.29
C LEU A 39 11.15 -8.00 4.12
N ALA A 40 11.93 -8.33 5.14
CA ALA A 40 13.39 -8.30 5.01
C ALA A 40 13.89 -9.29 3.97
N THR A 41 13.13 -10.37 3.71
CA THR A 41 13.54 -11.43 2.79
C THR A 41 12.58 -11.63 1.64
N LYS A 42 11.49 -10.85 1.56
CA LYS A 42 10.47 -11.03 0.53
C LYS A 42 10.19 -9.72 -0.18
N THR A 43 9.83 -9.81 -1.45
CA THR A 43 9.42 -8.65 -2.25
C THR A 43 7.94 -8.37 -2.01
N LEU A 44 7.62 -7.10 -1.77
CA LEU A 44 6.25 -6.68 -1.52
C LEU A 44 5.59 -6.13 -2.78
N SER A 45 4.35 -6.56 -3.03
CA SER A 45 3.47 -5.94 -4.02
C SER A 45 2.21 -5.46 -3.31
N ILE A 46 1.73 -4.28 -3.68
CA ILE A 46 0.49 -3.74 -3.13
C ILE A 46 -0.48 -3.51 -4.29
N ASP A 47 -1.60 -4.23 -4.26
CA ASP A 47 -2.64 -4.09 -5.26
C ASP A 47 -3.64 -3.04 -4.79
N ILE A 48 -3.70 -1.92 -5.51
CA ILE A 48 -4.59 -0.81 -5.19
C ILE A 48 -5.70 -0.63 -6.21
N GLN A 49 -5.90 -1.62 -7.07
CA GLN A 49 -6.89 -1.52 -8.16
C GLN A 49 -8.32 -1.35 -7.66
N HIS A 50 -8.61 -1.84 -6.48
CA HIS A 50 -9.95 -1.81 -5.90
C HIS A 50 -10.11 -0.80 -4.78
N VAL A 51 -9.13 0.07 -4.58
CA VAL A 51 -9.26 1.19 -3.67
C VAL A 51 -10.17 2.23 -4.32
N THR A 52 -11.24 2.59 -3.62
CA THR A 52 -12.23 3.55 -4.15
C THR A 52 -11.98 4.97 -3.69
N TYR A 53 -11.22 5.15 -2.61
CA TYR A 53 -10.92 6.47 -2.08
C TYR A 53 -9.76 6.35 -1.09
N ALA A 54 -8.93 7.39 -1.04
CA ALA A 54 -7.88 7.51 -0.03
C ALA A 54 -7.81 8.95 0.42
N ASP A 55 -7.96 9.19 1.73
CA ASP A 55 -7.81 10.53 2.27
C ASP A 55 -6.32 10.85 2.47
N ALA A 56 -6.04 12.06 2.97
CA ALA A 56 -4.65 12.49 3.17
C ALA A 56 -3.88 11.52 4.09
N GLY A 57 -4.53 11.05 5.15
CA GLY A 57 -3.91 10.09 6.07
C GLY A 57 -3.66 8.75 5.41
N GLY A 58 -4.60 8.29 4.58
CA GLY A 58 -4.44 7.05 3.84
C GLY A 58 -3.29 7.13 2.85
N LYS A 59 -3.22 8.23 2.10
CA LYS A 59 -2.12 8.44 1.16
C LYS A 59 -0.78 8.51 1.89
N GLN A 60 -0.75 9.18 3.04
CA GLN A 60 0.49 9.29 3.81
C GLN A 60 0.96 7.91 4.30
N ALA A 61 0.04 7.08 4.79
CA ALA A 61 0.39 5.74 5.22
C ALA A 61 0.99 4.93 4.08
N LEU A 62 0.36 5.00 2.89
CA LEU A 62 0.85 4.28 1.73
C LEU A 62 2.21 4.80 1.26
N ARG A 63 2.42 6.13 1.33
CA ARG A 63 3.72 6.71 1.00
C ARG A 63 4.82 6.20 1.93
N GLU A 64 4.52 6.10 3.21
CA GLU A 64 5.50 5.62 4.18
C GLU A 64 5.86 4.17 3.92
N ILE A 65 4.87 3.35 3.62
CA ILE A 65 5.11 1.95 3.27
C ILE A 65 5.97 1.86 2.01
N TYR A 66 5.62 2.63 0.99
CA TYR A 66 6.39 2.63 -0.25
C TYR A 66 7.83 3.10 -0.03
N ALA A 67 8.00 4.15 0.77
CA ALA A 67 9.33 4.68 1.03
C ALA A 67 10.24 3.66 1.70
N GLN A 68 9.68 2.82 2.57
CA GLN A 68 10.45 1.82 3.29
C GLN A 68 10.74 0.59 2.46
N THR A 69 9.86 0.23 1.53
CA THR A 69 9.91 -1.07 0.87
C THR A 69 10.15 -1.01 -0.62
N ARG A 70 9.85 0.12 -1.24
CA ARG A 70 9.82 0.24 -2.70
C ARG A 70 8.91 -0.81 -3.31
N ALA A 71 7.79 -1.07 -2.66
CA ALA A 71 6.81 -2.06 -3.09
C ALA A 71 6.36 -1.80 -4.52
N ARG A 72 6.07 -2.88 -5.24
CA ARG A 72 5.45 -2.77 -6.55
C ARG A 72 3.98 -2.43 -6.37
N LEU A 73 3.53 -1.35 -7.00
CA LEU A 73 2.12 -0.95 -6.94
C LEU A 73 1.42 -1.48 -8.17
N ILE A 74 0.32 -2.22 -7.96
CA ILE A 74 -0.47 -2.79 -9.05
C ILE A 74 -1.67 -1.88 -9.27
N ALA A 75 -1.72 -1.23 -10.44
CA ALA A 75 -2.72 -0.23 -10.75
C ALA A 75 -3.03 -0.27 -12.24
N ASN A 76 -4.29 -0.63 -12.58
CA ASN A 76 -4.70 -0.82 -13.98
C ASN A 76 -5.89 0.04 -14.38
N SER A 77 -6.17 1.11 -13.63
CA SER A 77 -7.24 2.04 -13.98
C SER A 77 -6.72 3.47 -13.82
N PRO A 78 -7.35 4.46 -14.48
CA PRO A 78 -6.91 5.83 -14.34
C PRO A 78 -6.83 6.30 -12.88
N TRP A 79 -7.82 5.96 -12.07
CA TRP A 79 -7.80 6.34 -10.65
C TRP A 79 -6.67 5.64 -9.91
N ALA A 80 -6.50 4.34 -10.11
CA ALA A 80 -5.46 3.60 -9.41
C ALA A 80 -4.06 4.09 -9.84
N GLU A 81 -3.89 4.40 -11.12
CA GLU A 81 -2.63 4.95 -11.60
C GLU A 81 -2.34 6.32 -11.02
N TYR A 82 -3.37 7.16 -10.90
CA TYR A 82 -3.23 8.45 -10.25
C TYR A 82 -2.81 8.28 -8.79
N LEU A 83 -3.47 7.36 -8.08
CA LEU A 83 -3.13 7.09 -6.69
C LEU A 83 -1.70 6.57 -6.56
N ALA A 84 -1.28 5.68 -7.45
CA ALA A 84 0.09 5.17 -7.44
C ALA A 84 1.10 6.30 -7.62
N GLU A 85 0.84 7.24 -8.52
CA GLU A 85 1.73 8.38 -8.71
C GLU A 85 1.80 9.24 -7.45
N GLU A 86 0.67 9.45 -6.79
CA GLU A 86 0.63 10.20 -5.53
C GLU A 86 1.46 9.52 -4.45
N ILE A 87 1.38 8.19 -4.38
CA ILE A 87 2.15 7.42 -3.40
C ILE A 87 3.65 7.54 -3.68
N MET A 88 4.04 7.51 -4.94
CA MET A 88 5.45 7.51 -5.33
C MET A 88 6.08 8.89 -5.37
N GLN A 89 5.30 9.95 -5.45
CA GLN A 89 5.82 11.31 -5.63
C GLN A 89 6.69 11.80 -4.49
N ILE A 90 6.54 11.23 -3.31
CA ILE A 90 7.33 11.66 -2.17
C ILE A 90 8.83 11.60 -2.45
N HIS A 91 9.26 10.75 -3.37
CA HIS A 91 10.67 10.58 -3.68
C HIS A 91 11.21 11.62 -4.64
N GLU A 92 10.32 12.29 -5.35
CA GLU A 92 10.71 13.28 -6.33
C GLU A 92 10.94 14.64 -5.73
N ARG A 93 10.59 14.79 -4.45
CA ARG A 93 10.70 16.06 -3.76
C ARG A 93 11.94 16.19 -2.92
N ALA A 94 12.74 15.19 -2.93
CA ALA A 94 13.96 15.22 -2.14
C ALA A 94 14.94 16.29 -2.58
#